data_c24cffe0c4dae33d0a26366c3e9b8b02
#
_entry.id   c24cffe0c4dae33d0a26366c3e9b8b02
#
_cell.length_a   1.000
_cell.length_b   1.000
_cell.length_c   1.000
_cell.angle_alpha   90.00
_cell.angle_beta   90.00
_cell.angle_gamma   90.00
#
_symmetry.space_group_name_H-M   'P 1'
#
loop_
_entity.id
_entity.type
_entity.pdbx_description
1 polymer ?
#
loop_
_entity_poly.entity_id
_entity_poly.type
_entity_poly.pdbx_seq_one_letter_code
_entity_poly.pdbx_strand_id
1 'polypeptide(L)'
;DMKGFSNEMSKHIKNITLSSQRADLSAYELIDIVEKYNGVLIPAHAFTPHKSFYGNCTSRLERIFKEKYSRIPAIELGLSSDTFLADEISELENKTFLTNSDAHSLPKIAREYNKILVENISFKELLKAIKKEDGRKILCNYGLDPKLGKYHRTYCEVCGKNIPGDAPVTKCDTCDSRNITMGVFDRIEIIKDKSKTMSPKDRPPYVYQVPLTFIPGLGKKTIDKLLDHFETEMNILHRLSFDDIDAVCGEKIATMIMQSREGKMEIQAGGGGVYGKVIEKK
;
A
#
# COMPACT_ATOMS: atom_id res chain seq x y z
N ASP A 1 -24.66 8.79 -5.53
CA ASP A 1 -25.73 8.71 -4.53
C ASP A 1 -25.39 7.66 -3.46
N MET A 2 -24.84 8.11 -2.34
CA MET A 2 -24.43 7.24 -1.22
C MET A 2 -25.60 6.47 -0.59
N LYS A 3 -26.76 7.09 -0.43
CA LYS A 3 -27.91 6.43 0.19
C LYS A 3 -28.46 5.32 -0.71
N GLY A 4 -28.57 5.58 -1.99
CA GLY A 4 -29.00 4.56 -2.97
C GLY A 4 -28.04 3.40 -3.03
N PHE A 5 -26.73 3.66 -3.07
CA PHE A 5 -25.69 2.64 -3.03
C PHE A 5 -25.78 1.78 -1.75
N SER A 6 -25.87 2.43 -0.58
CA SER A 6 -26.01 1.70 0.70
C SER A 6 -27.25 0.80 0.73
N ASN A 7 -28.39 1.30 0.25
CA ASN A 7 -29.61 0.51 0.16
C ASN A 7 -29.49 -0.68 -0.79
N GLU A 8 -28.75 -0.52 -1.91
CA GLU A 8 -28.51 -1.65 -2.83
C GLU A 8 -27.59 -2.68 -2.16
N MET A 9 -26.47 -2.22 -1.59
CA MET A 9 -25.50 -3.10 -0.94
C MET A 9 -26.09 -3.85 0.26
N SER A 10 -27.05 -3.29 0.98
CA SER A 10 -27.72 -3.96 2.11
C SER A 10 -28.48 -5.25 1.71
N LYS A 11 -28.77 -5.43 0.44
CA LYS A 11 -29.37 -6.66 -0.09
C LYS A 11 -28.34 -7.81 -0.19
N HIS A 12 -27.07 -7.46 -0.27
CA HIS A 12 -25.96 -8.38 -0.50
C HIS A 12 -25.05 -8.56 0.74
N ILE A 13 -25.25 -7.77 1.78
CA ILE A 13 -24.43 -7.75 2.98
C ILE A 13 -25.34 -7.90 4.21
N LYS A 14 -25.03 -8.85 5.08
CA LYS A 14 -25.85 -9.13 6.28
C LYS A 14 -25.97 -7.94 7.22
N ASN A 15 -24.90 -7.17 7.40
CA ASN A 15 -24.89 -5.98 8.25
C ASN A 15 -24.05 -4.88 7.62
N ILE A 16 -24.72 -3.95 6.93
CA ILE A 16 -24.06 -2.83 6.24
C ILE A 16 -23.36 -1.85 7.18
N THR A 17 -23.63 -1.89 8.49
CA THR A 17 -23.00 -1.00 9.48
C THR A 17 -21.64 -1.50 9.94
N LEU A 18 -21.30 -2.74 9.66
CA LEU A 18 -20.00 -3.32 10.00
C LEU A 18 -19.02 -3.18 8.82
N SER A 19 -17.80 -2.79 9.12
CA SER A 19 -16.71 -2.82 8.15
C SER A 19 -16.31 -4.26 7.81
N SER A 20 -15.70 -4.46 6.64
CA SER A 20 -15.10 -5.74 6.23
C SER A 20 -16.08 -6.91 6.15
N GLN A 21 -17.31 -6.66 5.75
CA GLN A 21 -18.30 -7.71 5.48
C GLN A 21 -18.09 -8.34 4.10
N ARG A 22 -18.32 -9.65 4.01
CA ARG A 22 -18.44 -10.33 2.73
C ARG A 22 -19.80 -9.98 2.12
N ALA A 23 -19.79 -9.46 0.89
CA ALA A 23 -21.00 -9.35 0.08
C ALA A 23 -21.28 -10.69 -0.63
N ASP A 24 -22.53 -11.09 -0.69
CA ASP A 24 -22.99 -12.19 -1.54
C ASP A 24 -23.23 -11.67 -2.96
N LEU A 25 -22.10 -11.37 -3.61
CA LEU A 25 -22.03 -10.68 -4.89
C LEU A 25 -20.65 -10.94 -5.51
N SER A 26 -20.62 -11.19 -6.81
CA SER A 26 -19.34 -11.27 -7.53
C SER A 26 -18.74 -9.88 -7.75
N ALA A 27 -17.42 -9.79 -7.88
CA ALA A 27 -16.74 -8.54 -8.21
C ALA A 27 -17.17 -8.03 -9.61
N TYR A 28 -17.52 -8.94 -10.52
CA TYR A 28 -18.02 -8.63 -11.85
C TYR A 28 -19.39 -7.92 -11.82
N GLU A 29 -20.28 -8.28 -10.89
CA GLU A 29 -21.57 -7.62 -10.68
C GLU A 29 -21.41 -6.32 -9.88
N LEU A 30 -20.48 -6.31 -8.90
CA LEU A 30 -20.23 -5.15 -8.05
C LEU A 30 -19.88 -3.89 -8.86
N ILE A 31 -19.13 -4.03 -9.96
CA ILE A 31 -18.73 -2.87 -10.77
C ILE A 31 -19.95 -2.16 -11.38
N ASP A 32 -20.98 -2.91 -11.80
CA ASP A 32 -22.21 -2.31 -12.35
C ASP A 32 -23.00 -1.57 -11.27
N ILE A 33 -23.07 -2.13 -10.06
CA ILE A 33 -23.72 -1.47 -8.93
C ILE A 33 -23.00 -0.18 -8.58
N VAL A 34 -21.68 -0.22 -8.50
CA VAL A 34 -20.86 0.99 -8.18
C VAL A 34 -21.10 2.08 -9.21
N GLU A 35 -21.08 1.76 -10.51
CA GLU A 35 -21.28 2.74 -11.58
C GLU A 35 -22.72 3.26 -11.66
N LYS A 36 -23.73 2.42 -11.41
CA LYS A 36 -25.13 2.83 -11.31
C LYS A 36 -25.34 4.00 -10.32
N TYR A 37 -24.51 4.07 -9.28
CA TYR A 37 -24.54 5.13 -8.28
C TYR A 37 -23.45 6.20 -8.46
N ASN A 38 -22.88 6.30 -9.67
CA ASN A 38 -21.82 7.24 -10.04
C ASN A 38 -20.53 7.08 -9.19
N GLY A 39 -20.22 5.85 -8.78
CA GLY A 39 -18.98 5.50 -8.12
C GLY A 39 -17.93 4.97 -9.09
N VAL A 40 -16.75 4.66 -8.58
CA VAL A 40 -15.69 3.96 -9.28
C VAL A 40 -15.16 2.82 -8.43
N LEU A 41 -14.94 1.66 -9.03
CA LEU A 41 -14.37 0.51 -8.37
C LEU A 41 -12.84 0.57 -8.44
N ILE A 42 -12.20 0.57 -7.29
CA ILE A 42 -10.74 0.52 -7.15
C ILE A 42 -10.39 -0.65 -6.23
N PRO A 43 -9.70 -1.69 -6.70
CA PRO A 43 -9.22 -2.77 -5.84
C PRO A 43 -8.31 -2.26 -4.73
N ALA A 44 -8.73 -2.44 -3.48
CA ALA A 44 -7.96 -2.05 -2.31
C ALA A 44 -6.85 -3.07 -2.03
N HIS A 45 -5.67 -2.59 -1.53
CA HIS A 45 -4.50 -3.40 -1.12
C HIS A 45 -4.35 -4.68 -1.96
N ALA A 46 -4.23 -4.49 -3.28
CA ALA A 46 -4.48 -5.50 -4.31
C ALA A 46 -3.65 -6.79 -4.19
N PHE A 47 -2.51 -6.75 -3.49
CA PHE A 47 -1.57 -7.86 -3.33
C PHE A 47 -1.58 -8.52 -1.94
N THR A 48 -2.27 -7.93 -0.96
CA THR A 48 -2.26 -8.44 0.42
C THR A 48 -2.81 -9.87 0.49
N PRO A 49 -2.12 -10.84 1.09
CA PRO A 49 -2.67 -12.15 1.34
C PRO A 49 -3.93 -11.97 2.19
N HIS A 50 -4.97 -12.72 1.92
CA HIS A 50 -6.31 -12.54 2.48
C HIS A 50 -7.04 -11.28 1.98
N LYS A 51 -8.24 -11.43 1.49
CA LYS A 51 -9.16 -10.36 1.07
C LYS A 51 -8.65 -9.43 -0.03
N SER A 52 -7.79 -9.90 -0.93
CA SER A 52 -7.37 -9.14 -2.10
C SER A 52 -7.42 -9.95 -3.39
N PHE A 53 -7.38 -9.28 -4.53
CA PHE A 53 -7.46 -9.97 -5.82
C PHE A 53 -6.21 -10.77 -6.12
N TYR A 54 -5.04 -10.13 -6.21
CA TYR A 54 -3.79 -10.82 -6.55
C TYR A 54 -3.26 -11.70 -5.43
N GLY A 55 -3.46 -11.28 -4.19
CA GLY A 55 -2.95 -12.02 -3.03
C GLY A 55 -3.59 -13.38 -2.84
N ASN A 56 -4.89 -13.52 -3.18
CA ASN A 56 -5.63 -14.75 -2.85
C ASN A 56 -6.64 -15.21 -3.90
N CYS A 57 -7.08 -14.35 -4.82
CA CYS A 57 -8.20 -14.68 -5.71
C CYS A 57 -7.77 -15.06 -7.12
N THR A 58 -6.86 -14.29 -7.73
CA THR A 58 -6.50 -14.47 -9.13
C THR A 58 -5.04 -14.08 -9.40
N SER A 59 -4.51 -14.52 -10.53
CA SER A 59 -3.24 -14.01 -11.06
C SER A 59 -3.43 -12.87 -12.07
N ARG A 60 -4.68 -12.62 -12.52
CA ARG A 60 -5.03 -11.56 -13.45
C ARG A 60 -6.43 -11.04 -13.17
N LEU A 61 -6.58 -9.72 -13.06
CA LEU A 61 -7.89 -9.06 -12.88
C LEU A 61 -8.80 -9.25 -14.08
N GLU A 62 -8.23 -9.30 -15.28
CA GLU A 62 -8.97 -9.57 -16.52
C GLU A 62 -9.78 -10.87 -16.46
N ARG A 63 -9.32 -11.89 -15.75
CA ARG A 63 -10.06 -13.15 -15.57
C ARG A 63 -11.33 -12.97 -14.76
N ILE A 64 -11.33 -12.02 -13.82
CA ILE A 64 -12.48 -11.72 -12.95
C ILE A 64 -13.43 -10.75 -13.63
N PHE A 65 -12.89 -9.67 -14.19
CA PHE A 65 -13.70 -8.56 -14.72
C PHE A 65 -14.00 -8.67 -16.20
N LYS A 66 -13.30 -9.53 -16.94
CA LYS A 66 -13.49 -9.78 -18.37
C LYS A 66 -13.48 -8.45 -19.16
N GLU A 67 -14.49 -8.22 -19.99
CA GLU A 67 -14.66 -6.97 -20.74
C GLU A 67 -14.83 -5.72 -19.88
N LYS A 68 -15.20 -5.88 -18.60
CA LYS A 68 -15.33 -4.76 -17.66
C LYS A 68 -13.97 -4.34 -17.04
N TYR A 69 -12.88 -5.08 -17.31
CA TYR A 69 -11.56 -4.75 -16.75
C TYR A 69 -11.10 -3.33 -17.13
N SER A 70 -11.42 -2.85 -18.33
CA SER A 70 -11.11 -1.49 -18.77
C SER A 70 -11.78 -0.40 -17.92
N ARG A 71 -12.87 -0.72 -17.23
CA ARG A 71 -13.63 0.20 -16.35
C ARG A 71 -12.98 0.41 -14.99
N ILE A 72 -11.95 -0.37 -14.64
CA ILE A 72 -11.15 -0.21 -13.42
C ILE A 72 -9.99 0.73 -13.75
N PRO A 73 -9.98 2.01 -13.31
CA PRO A 73 -8.96 2.96 -13.71
C PRO A 73 -7.69 2.87 -12.86
N ALA A 74 -7.80 2.36 -11.66
CA ALA A 74 -6.71 2.34 -10.68
C ALA A 74 -6.74 1.10 -9.79
N ILE A 75 -5.61 0.84 -9.15
CA ILE A 75 -5.49 -0.11 -8.03
C ILE A 75 -4.77 0.56 -6.86
N GLU A 76 -5.06 0.10 -5.66
CA GLU A 76 -4.26 0.44 -4.47
C GLU A 76 -3.19 -0.62 -4.24
N LEU A 77 -1.95 -0.16 -4.08
CA LEU A 77 -0.79 -1.04 -3.92
C LEU A 77 -0.80 -1.79 -2.58
N GLY A 78 -1.20 -1.08 -1.50
CA GLY A 78 -1.13 -1.59 -0.13
C GLY A 78 0.29 -1.57 0.45
N LEU A 79 0.39 -1.69 1.78
CA LEU A 79 1.59 -1.41 2.57
C LEU A 79 2.79 -2.35 2.34
N SER A 80 2.61 -3.46 1.65
CA SER A 80 3.65 -4.48 1.41
C SER A 80 4.11 -4.55 -0.04
N SER A 81 3.64 -3.62 -0.89
CA SER A 81 3.99 -3.51 -2.30
C SER A 81 4.35 -2.07 -2.64
N ASP A 82 4.99 -1.87 -3.79
CA ASP A 82 5.29 -0.57 -4.36
C ASP A 82 5.04 -0.55 -5.87
N THR A 83 5.34 0.57 -6.50
CA THR A 83 5.20 0.75 -7.95
C THR A 83 6.05 -0.25 -8.73
N PHE A 84 7.27 -0.52 -8.27
CA PHE A 84 8.20 -1.37 -9.02
C PHE A 84 7.75 -2.83 -9.02
N LEU A 85 7.30 -3.34 -7.88
CA LEU A 85 6.74 -4.68 -7.77
C LEU A 85 5.45 -4.83 -8.59
N ALA A 86 4.57 -3.83 -8.56
CA ALA A 86 3.33 -3.88 -9.32
C ALA A 86 3.56 -3.76 -10.84
N ASP A 87 4.56 -3.01 -11.29
CA ASP A 87 4.91 -2.84 -12.70
C ASP A 87 5.51 -4.11 -13.34
N GLU A 88 5.83 -5.14 -12.55
CA GLU A 88 6.19 -6.47 -13.06
C GLU A 88 4.99 -7.25 -13.64
N ILE A 89 3.76 -6.74 -13.47
CA ILE A 89 2.52 -7.34 -13.97
C ILE A 89 2.01 -6.51 -15.17
N SER A 90 2.06 -7.09 -16.36
CA SER A 90 1.80 -6.38 -17.62
C SER A 90 0.40 -5.77 -17.71
N GLU A 91 -0.64 -6.45 -17.20
CA GLU A 91 -2.01 -5.93 -17.24
C GLU A 91 -2.20 -4.62 -16.46
N LEU A 92 -1.27 -4.28 -15.55
CA LEU A 92 -1.32 -3.06 -14.74
C LEU A 92 -0.66 -1.83 -15.40
N GLU A 93 -0.06 -1.99 -16.57
CA GLU A 93 0.68 -0.93 -17.25
C GLU A 93 -0.13 0.36 -17.42
N ASN A 94 -1.39 0.23 -17.80
CA ASN A 94 -2.30 1.36 -18.03
C ASN A 94 -3.14 1.74 -16.80
N LYS A 95 -2.91 1.13 -15.63
CA LYS A 95 -3.64 1.44 -14.40
C LYS A 95 -2.91 2.52 -13.59
N THR A 96 -3.67 3.41 -13.00
CA THR A 96 -3.12 4.35 -12.01
C THR A 96 -2.88 3.65 -10.69
N PHE A 97 -1.72 3.86 -10.08
CA PHE A 97 -1.41 3.33 -8.76
C PHE A 97 -1.71 4.35 -7.69
N LEU A 98 -2.33 3.88 -6.61
CA LEU A 98 -2.65 4.65 -5.43
C LEU A 98 -1.96 4.04 -4.21
N THR A 99 -1.53 4.91 -3.31
CA THR A 99 -1.00 4.57 -2.00
C THR A 99 -1.90 5.21 -0.95
N ASN A 100 -2.58 4.39 -0.15
CA ASN A 100 -3.47 4.89 0.89
C ASN A 100 -3.11 4.25 2.22
N SER A 101 -3.34 4.97 3.30
CA SER A 101 -2.86 4.59 4.62
C SER A 101 -3.50 3.35 5.23
N ASP A 102 -4.66 2.91 4.74
CA ASP A 102 -5.48 1.86 5.36
C ASP A 102 -5.56 2.06 6.91
N ALA A 103 -5.82 3.31 7.30
CA ALA A 103 -5.73 3.74 8.70
C ALA A 103 -6.93 3.27 9.51
N HIS A 104 -6.69 2.49 10.55
CA HIS A 104 -7.66 2.06 11.55
C HIS A 104 -7.54 2.86 12.87
N SER A 105 -6.69 3.89 12.89
CA SER A 105 -6.50 4.79 14.05
C SER A 105 -5.90 6.12 13.59
N LEU A 106 -6.15 7.20 14.32
CA LEU A 106 -5.69 8.55 13.97
C LEU A 106 -4.17 8.63 13.71
N PRO A 107 -3.29 8.04 14.52
CA PRO A 107 -1.84 8.11 14.29
C PRO A 107 -1.34 7.42 13.01
N LYS A 108 -2.22 6.68 12.31
CA LYS A 108 -1.87 6.00 11.06
C LYS A 108 -2.38 6.73 9.82
N ILE A 109 -3.11 7.82 9.99
CA ILE A 109 -3.55 8.66 8.86
C ILE A 109 -2.31 9.24 8.17
N ALA A 110 -2.31 9.20 6.84
CA ALA A 110 -1.22 9.69 5.98
C ALA A 110 0.14 8.96 6.16
N ARG A 111 0.17 7.76 6.75
CA ARG A 111 1.36 6.90 6.68
C ARG A 111 1.67 6.42 5.25
N GLU A 112 0.69 6.48 4.38
CA GLU A 112 0.79 6.46 2.93
C GLU A 112 -0.22 7.46 2.36
N TYR A 113 0.13 8.14 1.27
CA TYR A 113 -0.71 9.12 0.63
C TYR A 113 -0.28 9.41 -0.81
N ASN A 114 -1.11 10.14 -1.56
CA ASN A 114 -0.82 10.54 -2.92
C ASN A 114 -0.76 12.07 -3.03
N LYS A 115 0.21 12.58 -3.79
CA LYS A 115 0.21 13.98 -4.23
C LYS A 115 -0.52 14.05 -5.57
N ILE A 116 -1.58 14.84 -5.63
CA ILE A 116 -2.50 14.87 -6.76
C ILE A 116 -2.57 16.28 -7.34
N LEU A 117 -2.51 16.41 -8.66
CA LEU A 117 -2.74 17.65 -9.39
C LEU A 117 -4.22 17.72 -9.79
N VAL A 118 -4.94 18.65 -9.19
CA VAL A 118 -6.36 18.93 -9.43
C VAL A 118 -6.60 20.43 -9.51
N GLU A 119 -7.67 20.86 -10.17
CA GLU A 119 -8.06 22.27 -10.24
C GLU A 119 -8.75 22.74 -8.95
N ASN A 120 -9.58 21.88 -8.38
CA ASN A 120 -10.27 22.12 -7.12
C ASN A 120 -10.47 20.78 -6.37
N ILE A 121 -10.80 20.88 -5.08
CA ILE A 121 -11.06 19.71 -4.24
C ILE A 121 -12.50 19.22 -4.51
N SER A 122 -12.64 18.28 -5.44
CA SER A 122 -13.90 17.64 -5.76
C SER A 122 -13.71 16.20 -6.21
N PHE A 123 -14.75 15.36 -6.07
CA PHE A 123 -14.75 13.98 -6.55
C PHE A 123 -14.53 13.91 -8.07
N LYS A 124 -15.12 14.85 -8.82
CA LYS A 124 -14.94 14.92 -10.29
C LYS A 124 -13.48 15.13 -10.67
N GLU A 125 -12.78 16.04 -10.00
CA GLU A 125 -11.37 16.33 -10.27
C GLU A 125 -10.46 15.17 -9.82
N LEU A 126 -10.79 14.48 -8.71
CA LEU A 126 -10.12 13.25 -8.30
C LEU A 126 -10.24 12.17 -9.37
N LEU A 127 -11.44 11.97 -9.94
CA LEU A 127 -11.63 10.99 -11.02
C LEU A 127 -10.84 11.34 -12.27
N LYS A 128 -10.78 12.63 -12.66
CA LYS A 128 -9.93 13.07 -13.77
C LYS A 128 -8.45 12.76 -13.49
N ALA A 129 -7.98 13.02 -12.27
CA ALA A 129 -6.59 12.72 -11.90
C ALA A 129 -6.28 11.22 -11.97
N ILE A 130 -7.20 10.38 -11.49
CA ILE A 130 -7.07 8.91 -11.57
C ILE A 130 -7.05 8.44 -13.03
N LYS A 131 -7.86 9.04 -13.89
CA LYS A 131 -7.96 8.70 -15.32
C LYS A 131 -6.95 9.44 -16.21
N LYS A 132 -6.16 10.36 -15.63
CA LYS A 132 -5.19 11.22 -16.34
C LYS A 132 -5.85 12.12 -17.40
N GLU A 133 -7.04 12.62 -17.13
CA GLU A 133 -7.82 13.48 -18.01
C GLU A 133 -7.53 14.97 -17.75
N ASP A 134 -7.66 15.81 -18.79
CA ASP A 134 -7.55 17.27 -18.74
C ASP A 134 -6.30 17.80 -18.01
N GLY A 135 -5.18 17.09 -18.08
CA GLY A 135 -3.93 17.46 -17.40
C GLY A 135 -3.89 17.16 -15.91
N ARG A 136 -4.97 16.62 -15.31
CA ARG A 136 -5.01 16.15 -13.93
C ARG A 136 -4.27 14.81 -13.83
N LYS A 137 -3.55 14.60 -12.74
CA LYS A 137 -2.78 13.36 -12.54
C LYS A 137 -2.34 13.16 -11.10
N ILE A 138 -1.96 11.94 -10.77
CA ILE A 138 -1.15 11.66 -9.59
C ILE A 138 0.26 12.15 -9.88
N LEU A 139 0.80 13.01 -9.02
CA LEU A 139 2.15 13.55 -9.15
C LEU A 139 3.21 12.69 -8.48
N CYS A 140 2.83 12.05 -7.37
CA CYS A 140 3.74 11.22 -6.58
C CYS A 140 2.93 10.28 -5.67
N ASN A 141 3.44 9.06 -5.52
CA ASN A 141 2.97 8.11 -4.52
C ASN A 141 3.96 8.13 -3.34
N TYR A 142 3.47 8.40 -2.13
CA TYR A 142 4.25 8.30 -0.90
C TYR A 142 3.80 7.04 -0.17
N GLY A 143 4.71 6.10 0.01
CA GLY A 143 4.37 4.83 0.63
C GLY A 143 5.50 4.24 1.47
N LEU A 144 5.18 3.22 2.24
CA LEU A 144 6.17 2.49 3.03
C LEU A 144 7.19 1.81 2.10
N ASP A 145 8.41 1.62 2.62
CA ASP A 145 9.24 0.55 2.06
C ASP A 145 8.47 -0.77 2.21
N PRO A 146 8.22 -1.53 1.13
CA PRO A 146 7.42 -2.76 1.17
C PRO A 146 7.88 -3.76 2.23
N LYS A 147 9.18 -3.77 2.56
CA LYS A 147 9.75 -4.63 3.61
C LYS A 147 9.18 -4.31 4.99
N LEU A 148 8.74 -3.07 5.24
CA LEU A 148 8.06 -2.72 6.49
C LEU A 148 6.65 -3.28 6.57
N GLY A 149 6.03 -3.60 5.44
CA GLY A 149 4.66 -4.13 5.39
C GLY A 149 4.51 -5.47 6.12
N LYS A 150 3.36 -5.67 6.76
CA LYS A 150 3.05 -6.87 7.58
C LYS A 150 3.08 -8.20 6.83
N TYR A 151 3.02 -8.16 5.51
CA TYR A 151 2.87 -9.34 4.66
C TYR A 151 3.89 -9.37 3.53
N HIS A 152 5.03 -8.70 3.69
CA HIS A 152 6.03 -8.65 2.62
C HIS A 152 6.62 -10.02 2.30
N ARG A 153 7.06 -10.78 3.31
CA ARG A 153 7.64 -12.12 3.14
C ARG A 153 6.68 -13.22 3.57
N THR A 154 6.87 -14.39 2.96
CA THR A 154 6.12 -15.59 3.31
C THR A 154 6.44 -16.04 4.74
N TYR A 155 5.38 -16.39 5.46
CA TYR A 155 5.41 -16.77 6.87
C TYR A 155 4.93 -18.20 7.05
N CYS A 156 5.64 -18.97 7.87
CA CYS A 156 5.25 -20.32 8.25
C CYS A 156 4.34 -20.30 9.48
N GLU A 157 3.11 -20.74 9.34
CA GLU A 157 2.13 -20.78 10.42
C GLU A 157 2.48 -21.84 11.48
N VAL A 158 3.30 -22.85 11.12
CA VAL A 158 3.75 -23.91 12.04
C VAL A 158 4.96 -23.46 12.85
N CYS A 159 5.97 -22.86 12.17
CA CYS A 159 7.18 -22.39 12.85
C CYS A 159 7.05 -21.04 13.52
N GLY A 160 5.99 -20.26 13.20
CA GLY A 160 5.78 -18.92 13.74
C GLY A 160 6.82 -17.89 13.30
N LYS A 161 7.37 -18.00 12.07
CA LYS A 161 8.44 -17.10 11.57
C LYS A 161 8.40 -16.92 10.06
N ASN A 162 9.01 -15.83 9.59
CA ASN A 162 9.27 -15.64 8.18
C ASN A 162 10.18 -16.73 7.66
N ILE A 163 9.90 -17.23 6.46
CA ILE A 163 10.73 -18.24 5.82
C ILE A 163 11.86 -17.51 5.07
N PRO A 164 13.13 -17.82 5.37
CA PRO A 164 14.27 -17.26 4.63
C PRO A 164 14.36 -17.84 3.21
N GLY A 165 15.23 -17.27 2.40
CA GLY A 165 15.55 -17.75 1.05
C GLY A 165 15.05 -16.79 -0.04
N ASP A 166 15.40 -17.15 -1.28
CA ASP A 166 15.03 -16.37 -2.47
C ASP A 166 13.55 -16.59 -2.80
N ALA A 167 12.90 -15.52 -3.26
CA ALA A 167 11.51 -15.61 -3.70
C ALA A 167 11.42 -16.32 -5.08
N PRO A 168 10.35 -17.08 -5.36
CA PRO A 168 9.19 -17.28 -4.51
C PRO A 168 9.33 -18.44 -3.52
N VAL A 169 8.98 -18.21 -2.27
CA VAL A 169 8.93 -19.26 -1.24
C VAL A 169 7.52 -19.85 -1.14
N THR A 170 7.40 -21.16 -1.38
CA THR A 170 6.11 -21.87 -1.43
C THR A 170 5.92 -22.94 -0.34
N LYS A 171 6.96 -23.21 0.44
CA LYS A 171 6.94 -24.11 1.61
C LYS A 171 8.03 -23.73 2.60
N CYS A 172 7.87 -24.16 3.84
CA CYS A 172 8.87 -23.94 4.88
C CYS A 172 10.03 -24.93 4.73
N ASP A 173 11.25 -24.41 4.65
CA ASP A 173 12.48 -25.20 4.60
C ASP A 173 12.86 -25.85 5.94
N THR A 174 12.36 -25.30 7.05
CA THR A 174 12.66 -25.79 8.41
C THR A 174 11.79 -26.97 8.81
N CYS A 175 10.48 -26.97 8.49
CA CYS A 175 9.52 -28.01 8.91
C CYS A 175 8.79 -28.68 7.74
N ASP A 176 9.17 -28.36 6.52
CA ASP A 176 8.57 -28.86 5.26
C ASP A 176 7.06 -28.59 5.11
N SER A 177 6.50 -27.74 5.96
CA SER A 177 5.07 -27.40 5.96
C SER A 177 4.70 -26.50 4.78
N ARG A 178 3.52 -26.76 4.22
CA ARG A 178 2.83 -25.88 3.26
C ARG A 178 1.74 -25.04 3.91
N ASN A 179 1.58 -25.13 5.24
CA ASN A 179 0.71 -24.22 5.97
C ASN A 179 1.43 -22.88 6.17
N ILE A 180 1.32 -22.03 5.16
CA ILE A 180 2.03 -20.76 5.03
C ILE A 180 1.05 -19.63 4.71
N THR A 181 1.35 -18.43 5.19
CA THR A 181 0.78 -17.19 4.66
C THR A 181 1.77 -16.64 3.64
N MET A 182 1.42 -16.73 2.36
CA MET A 182 2.30 -16.29 1.26
C MET A 182 2.51 -14.78 1.32
N GLY A 183 3.76 -14.34 1.29
CA GLY A 183 4.12 -12.94 1.27
C GLY A 183 3.80 -12.27 -0.07
N VAL A 184 3.59 -10.95 -0.02
CA VAL A 184 3.30 -10.11 -1.20
C VAL A 184 4.42 -10.21 -2.22
N PHE A 185 5.68 -10.11 -1.78
CA PHE A 185 6.85 -10.23 -2.65
C PHE A 185 6.90 -11.60 -3.32
N ASP A 186 6.78 -12.67 -2.54
CA ASP A 186 6.78 -14.04 -3.06
C ASP A 186 5.61 -14.30 -4.02
N ARG A 187 4.45 -13.70 -3.74
CA ARG A 187 3.28 -13.81 -4.62
C ARG A 187 3.47 -13.10 -5.95
N ILE A 188 4.03 -11.88 -5.94
CA ILE A 188 4.33 -11.13 -7.16
C ILE A 188 5.33 -11.89 -8.01
N GLU A 189 6.38 -12.47 -7.42
CA GLU A 189 7.35 -13.32 -8.12
C GLU A 189 6.70 -14.50 -8.86
N ILE A 190 5.62 -15.07 -8.32
CA ILE A 190 4.86 -16.14 -8.97
C ILE A 190 4.01 -15.65 -10.14
N ILE A 191 3.42 -14.45 -10.01
CA ILE A 191 2.42 -13.96 -10.98
C ILE A 191 2.95 -12.95 -11.98
N LYS A 192 4.17 -12.46 -11.80
CA LYS A 192 4.80 -11.52 -12.74
C LYS A 192 4.95 -12.15 -14.12
N ASP A 193 4.89 -11.35 -15.14
CA ASP A 193 5.00 -11.75 -16.54
C ASP A 193 5.92 -10.84 -17.37
N LYS A 194 6.56 -9.87 -16.73
CA LYS A 194 7.63 -9.06 -17.33
C LYS A 194 8.99 -9.57 -16.84
N SER A 195 9.93 -9.72 -17.78
CA SER A 195 11.31 -10.15 -17.49
C SER A 195 12.18 -9.05 -16.90
N LYS A 196 11.79 -7.80 -17.08
CA LYS A 196 12.45 -6.61 -16.51
C LYS A 196 11.39 -5.63 -16.05
N THR A 197 11.58 -5.11 -14.84
CA THR A 197 10.73 -4.02 -14.34
C THR A 197 11.02 -2.75 -15.14
N MET A 198 10.07 -2.35 -15.96
CA MET A 198 10.10 -1.08 -16.68
C MET A 198 8.78 -0.37 -16.40
N SER A 199 8.85 0.63 -15.55
CA SER A 199 7.68 1.49 -15.32
C SER A 199 7.36 2.31 -16.57
N PRO A 200 6.08 2.50 -16.91
CA PRO A 200 5.66 3.43 -17.95
C PRO A 200 6.22 4.83 -17.69
N LYS A 201 6.53 5.58 -18.75
CA LYS A 201 7.14 6.93 -18.66
C LYS A 201 6.30 7.93 -17.86
N ASP A 202 5.00 7.74 -17.85
CA ASP A 202 4.04 8.58 -17.14
C ASP A 202 3.67 8.04 -15.74
N ARG A 203 4.34 6.98 -15.27
CA ARG A 203 4.17 6.46 -13.92
C ARG A 203 4.69 7.47 -12.90
N PRO A 204 3.88 7.88 -11.92
CA PRO A 204 4.34 8.78 -10.86
C PRO A 204 5.53 8.18 -10.11
N PRO A 205 6.49 9.00 -9.67
CA PRO A 205 7.54 8.53 -8.78
C PRO A 205 6.95 7.99 -7.48
N TYR A 206 7.58 6.94 -6.95
CA TYR A 206 7.28 6.40 -5.62
C TYR A 206 8.34 6.90 -4.64
N VAL A 207 7.91 7.60 -3.60
CA VAL A 207 8.77 8.09 -2.52
C VAL A 207 8.58 7.21 -1.31
N TYR A 208 9.64 6.48 -0.98
CA TYR A 208 9.66 5.64 0.22
C TYR A 208 9.67 6.50 1.47
N GLN A 209 8.92 6.05 2.47
CA GLN A 209 8.94 6.65 3.79
C GLN A 209 8.98 5.59 4.89
N VAL A 210 9.67 5.92 5.96
CA VAL A 210 9.71 5.14 7.19
C VAL A 210 9.02 5.99 8.25
N PRO A 211 7.81 5.62 8.71
CA PRO A 211 7.12 6.36 9.77
C PRO A 211 7.99 6.54 11.00
N LEU A 212 7.87 7.67 11.70
CA LEU A 212 8.67 7.99 12.88
C LEU A 212 8.61 6.88 13.95
N THR A 213 7.48 6.21 14.05
CA THR A 213 7.27 5.08 14.99
C THR A 213 8.11 3.84 14.67
N PHE A 214 8.71 3.74 13.46
CA PHE A 214 9.57 2.63 13.05
C PHE A 214 11.05 2.95 13.22
N ILE A 215 11.39 4.22 13.46
CA ILE A 215 12.78 4.66 13.62
C ILE A 215 13.26 4.26 15.03
N PRO A 216 14.34 3.44 15.14
CA PRO A 216 14.89 3.05 16.43
C PRO A 216 15.28 4.25 17.29
N GLY A 217 14.99 4.19 18.59
CA GLY A 217 15.30 5.29 19.51
C GLY A 217 14.28 6.44 19.54
N LEU A 218 13.34 6.51 18.58
CA LEU A 218 12.23 7.46 18.66
C LEU A 218 11.10 6.91 19.53
N GLY A 219 11.10 7.27 20.80
CA GLY A 219 9.98 7.01 21.69
C GLY A 219 8.84 8.01 21.52
N LYS A 220 7.66 7.66 22.03
CA LYS A 220 6.45 8.50 21.93
C LYS A 220 6.70 9.96 22.32
N LYS A 221 7.39 10.21 23.44
CA LYS A 221 7.68 11.59 23.92
C LYS A 221 8.47 12.42 22.91
N THR A 222 9.43 11.79 22.21
CA THR A 222 10.22 12.48 21.19
C THR A 222 9.39 12.74 19.93
N ILE A 223 8.55 11.80 19.55
CA ILE A 223 7.61 11.96 18.43
C ILE A 223 6.62 13.09 18.73
N ASP A 224 6.01 13.08 19.91
CA ASP A 224 5.08 14.15 20.33
C ASP A 224 5.79 15.52 20.29
N LYS A 225 7.02 15.62 20.84
CA LYS A 225 7.83 16.84 20.81
C LYS A 225 8.11 17.34 19.37
N LEU A 226 8.43 16.42 18.44
CA LEU A 226 8.65 16.77 17.04
C LEU A 226 7.35 17.26 16.37
N LEU A 227 6.24 16.60 16.64
CA LEU A 227 4.93 16.98 16.08
C LEU A 227 4.45 18.32 16.62
N ASP A 228 4.67 18.64 17.91
CA ASP A 228 4.35 19.93 18.52
C ASP A 228 5.14 21.08 17.86
N HIS A 229 6.39 20.82 17.42
CA HIS A 229 7.21 21.85 16.77
C HIS A 229 6.93 21.98 15.27
N PHE A 230 6.67 20.88 14.59
CA PHE A 230 6.67 20.80 13.12
C PHE A 230 5.33 20.40 12.53
N GLU A 231 4.29 20.30 13.34
CA GLU A 231 2.88 20.10 13.01
C GLU A 231 2.55 18.73 12.40
N THR A 232 3.33 18.24 11.42
CA THR A 232 3.00 17.00 10.73
C THR A 232 4.21 16.09 10.55
N GLU A 233 3.98 14.78 10.60
CA GLU A 233 4.97 13.77 10.29
C GLU A 233 5.54 13.93 8.86
N MET A 234 4.70 14.36 7.91
CA MET A 234 5.13 14.62 6.52
C MET A 234 6.15 15.76 6.42
N ASN A 235 6.02 16.82 7.23
CA ASN A 235 7.04 17.88 7.30
C ASN A 235 8.35 17.30 7.81
N ILE A 236 8.30 16.54 8.92
CA ILE A 236 9.48 15.93 9.54
C ILE A 236 10.15 14.94 8.58
N LEU A 237 9.39 14.09 7.92
CA LEU A 237 9.96 13.07 7.03
C LEU A 237 10.49 13.62 5.70
N HIS A 238 9.97 14.75 5.17
CA HIS A 238 10.26 15.12 3.79
C HIS A 238 10.73 16.56 3.56
N ARG A 239 10.60 17.47 4.54
CA ARG A 239 10.78 18.91 4.29
C ARG A 239 11.83 19.59 5.16
N LEU A 240 11.95 19.19 6.44
CA LEU A 240 12.83 19.85 7.39
C LEU A 240 14.30 19.57 7.07
N SER A 241 15.17 20.52 7.41
CA SER A 241 16.62 20.34 7.37
C SER A 241 17.11 19.43 8.51
N PHE A 242 18.36 18.99 8.39
CA PHE A 242 19.04 18.29 9.48
C PHE A 242 19.07 19.16 10.75
N ASP A 243 19.46 20.42 10.60
CA ASP A 243 19.63 21.36 11.72
C ASP A 243 18.33 21.64 12.47
N ASP A 244 17.20 21.75 11.74
CA ASP A 244 15.88 21.92 12.36
C ASP A 244 15.54 20.73 13.27
N ILE A 245 15.81 19.51 12.80
CA ILE A 245 15.50 18.29 13.53
C ILE A 245 16.47 18.11 14.69
N ASP A 246 17.76 18.36 14.47
CA ASP A 246 18.82 18.26 15.48
C ASP A 246 18.54 19.18 16.68
N ALA A 247 18.17 20.42 16.42
CA ALA A 247 17.83 21.40 17.46
C ALA A 247 16.71 20.92 18.41
N VAL A 248 15.82 20.03 17.94
CA VAL A 248 14.67 19.53 18.74
C VAL A 248 14.98 18.20 19.41
N CYS A 249 15.64 17.27 18.73
CA CYS A 249 15.76 15.88 19.22
C CYS A 249 17.19 15.33 19.22
N GLY A 250 18.19 16.12 18.82
CA GLY A 250 19.62 15.78 18.84
C GLY A 250 20.09 15.02 17.60
N GLU A 251 21.40 15.13 17.36
CA GLU A 251 22.12 14.66 16.17
C GLU A 251 21.80 13.21 15.78
N LYS A 252 21.75 12.31 16.77
CA LYS A 252 21.48 10.88 16.52
C LYS A 252 20.15 10.69 15.80
N ILE A 253 19.08 11.32 16.29
CA ILE A 253 17.73 11.19 15.73
C ILE A 253 17.66 11.90 14.37
N ALA A 254 18.22 13.10 14.24
CA ALA A 254 18.27 13.82 12.99
C ALA A 254 18.97 12.99 11.90
N THR A 255 20.13 12.39 12.22
CA THR A 255 20.84 11.48 11.31
C THR A 255 19.97 10.32 10.85
N MET A 256 19.24 9.67 11.75
CA MET A 256 18.38 8.53 11.40
C MET A 256 17.20 8.95 10.51
N ILE A 257 16.60 10.11 10.77
CA ILE A 257 15.55 10.64 9.90
C ILE A 257 16.10 10.95 8.51
N MET A 258 17.28 11.55 8.40
CA MET A 258 17.91 11.80 7.10
C MET A 258 18.28 10.51 6.36
N GLN A 259 18.83 9.51 7.05
CA GLN A 259 19.11 8.19 6.46
C GLN A 259 17.83 7.50 5.96
N SER A 260 16.73 7.67 6.69
CA SER A 260 15.41 7.18 6.25
C SER A 260 14.98 7.80 4.92
N ARG A 261 15.13 9.12 4.76
CA ARG A 261 14.82 9.83 3.50
C ARG A 261 15.66 9.35 2.31
N GLU A 262 16.89 8.98 2.58
CA GLU A 262 17.85 8.54 1.56
C GLU A 262 17.74 7.04 1.25
N GLY A 263 16.80 6.32 1.89
CA GLY A 263 16.65 4.88 1.73
C GLY A 263 17.85 4.07 2.22
N LYS A 264 18.67 4.63 3.12
CA LYS A 264 19.89 3.99 3.63
C LYS A 264 19.69 3.14 4.87
N MET A 265 18.47 3.00 5.35
CA MET A 265 18.15 2.16 6.50
C MET A 265 18.10 0.69 6.12
N GLU A 266 18.69 -0.15 6.95
CA GLU A 266 18.54 -1.60 6.82
C GLU A 266 17.20 -2.03 7.43
N ILE A 267 16.44 -2.86 6.68
CA ILE A 267 15.09 -3.26 7.09
C ILE A 267 15.01 -4.77 7.14
N GLN A 268 14.66 -5.30 8.31
CA GLN A 268 14.19 -6.68 8.44
C GLN A 268 12.75 -6.76 7.98
N ALA A 269 12.49 -7.59 6.98
CA ALA A 269 11.19 -7.69 6.36
C ALA A 269 10.11 -8.23 7.29
N GLY A 270 8.91 -7.67 7.19
CA GLY A 270 7.71 -8.14 7.87
C GLY A 270 7.07 -9.35 7.17
N GLY A 271 6.22 -10.06 7.90
CA GLY A 271 5.45 -11.20 7.41
C GLY A 271 4.51 -11.73 8.50
N GLY A 272 3.54 -12.57 8.12
CA GLY A 272 2.62 -13.20 9.07
C GLY A 272 1.79 -12.21 9.92
N GLY A 273 1.51 -11.01 9.40
CA GLY A 273 0.77 -10.00 10.13
C GLY A 273 1.62 -9.09 11.03
N VAL A 274 2.94 -9.29 11.07
CA VAL A 274 3.90 -8.50 11.86
C VAL A 274 4.66 -7.54 10.95
N TYR A 275 4.74 -6.26 11.34
CA TYR A 275 5.51 -5.26 10.60
C TYR A 275 7.00 -5.59 10.58
N GLY A 276 7.66 -5.21 9.49
CA GLY A 276 9.11 -5.18 9.43
C GLY A 276 9.71 -4.18 10.44
N LYS A 277 11.01 -4.26 10.62
CA LYS A 277 11.73 -3.43 11.58
C LYS A 277 12.94 -2.80 10.92
N VAL A 278 13.18 -1.54 11.23
CA VAL A 278 14.46 -0.89 10.91
C VAL A 278 15.52 -1.42 11.89
N ILE A 279 16.67 -1.81 11.33
CA ILE A 279 17.81 -2.31 12.10
C ILE A 279 18.86 -1.19 12.19
N GLU A 280 19.31 -0.86 13.38
CA GLU A 280 20.49 -0.01 13.56
C GLU A 280 21.73 -0.77 13.07
N LYS A 281 22.48 -0.21 12.12
CA LYS A 281 23.83 -0.71 11.82
C LYS A 281 24.69 -0.46 13.06
N LYS A 282 25.23 -1.54 13.63
CA LYS A 282 26.21 -1.47 14.71
C LYS A 282 27.54 -0.96 14.21
#